data_c40f960d562d530e155d916c0c01728e
#
_entry.id   c40f960d562d530e155d916c0c01728e
#
_cell.length_a   1.000
_cell.length_b   1.000
_cell.length_c   1.000
_cell.angle_alpha   90.00
_cell.angle_beta   90.00
_cell.angle_gamma   90.00
#
_symmetry.space_group_name_H-M   'P 1'
#
loop_
_entity.id
_entity.type
_entity.pdbx_description
1 polymer ?
#
loop_
_entity_poly.entity_id
_entity_poly.type
_entity_poly.pdbx_seq_one_letter_code
_entity_poly.pdbx_strand_id
1 'polypeptide(L)'
;VMHAAYVTPGLIDAKTTAGISGAYNIPADQDQDEQSEPNTADVRALDSFNPREMLLEYINTYGITTIQAAPGITNPIAGQAGIFKTVGPKTVGPTVDQLAVKPVSAIVFNLGESPKQFYGKKDKAPTTRMMTAAIIREGLLNAQAYQKKWADWNASEKKDPTKQPSRDLKLEAIGLALRGDVPAIFNAYRADDIDTAIRLAQEFKLKLILSSVTEGYLEAQVIKQSGAAALVGPTLQRLESIETNNASLEDAAILAQAGIPVALMTGFENYVPKNRVLLFEAGVAAGNGLGFEGALRASTIDAAKILGIADRVGSLEAGKDADVVLYDGDPFEYTSHVTAVVVNGKLSYQRE
;
A
#
# COMPACT_ATOMS: atom_id res chain seq x y z
N VAL A 1 20.24 23.33 17.86
CA VAL A 1 19.66 23.97 16.68
C VAL A 1 20.28 23.30 15.46
N MET A 2 19.47 22.79 14.57
CA MET A 2 19.92 22.23 13.28
C MET A 2 19.57 23.23 12.17
N HIS A 3 20.43 23.37 11.18
CA HIS A 3 20.21 24.21 10.00
C HIS A 3 19.94 23.32 8.79
N ALA A 4 19.01 23.72 7.96
CA ALA A 4 18.64 23.01 6.73
C ALA A 4 18.24 24.01 5.64
N ALA A 5 18.44 23.65 4.37
CA ALA A 5 17.95 24.41 3.25
C ALA A 5 16.44 24.22 3.06
N TYR A 6 15.97 22.98 3.24
CA TYR A 6 14.56 22.59 3.19
C TYR A 6 14.17 21.74 4.39
N VAL A 7 12.91 21.87 4.81
CA VAL A 7 12.30 21.07 5.86
C VAL A 7 10.94 20.57 5.35
N THR A 8 10.70 19.28 5.43
CA THR A 8 9.42 18.66 5.03
C THR A 8 8.83 17.84 6.16
N PRO A 9 7.53 17.49 6.11
CA PRO A 9 7.02 16.38 6.88
C PRO A 9 7.77 15.09 6.52
N GLY A 10 7.74 14.10 7.40
CA GLY A 10 8.22 12.76 7.09
C GLY A 10 7.53 12.19 5.85
N LEU A 11 8.33 11.56 4.99
CA LEU A 11 7.82 10.94 3.77
C LEU A 11 7.02 9.68 4.09
N ILE A 12 6.00 9.41 3.28
CA ILE A 12 5.09 8.27 3.39
C ILE A 12 5.17 7.47 2.10
N ASP A 13 5.66 6.24 2.18
CA ASP A 13 5.53 5.29 1.07
C ASP A 13 4.15 4.63 1.14
N ALA A 14 3.32 4.97 0.16
CA ALA A 14 1.90 4.62 0.21
C ALA A 14 1.60 3.12 0.04
N LYS A 15 2.52 2.33 -0.51
CA LYS A 15 2.46 0.87 -0.55
C LYS A 15 3.83 0.27 -0.88
N THR A 16 4.28 -0.64 -0.03
CA THR A 16 5.54 -1.36 -0.20
C THR A 16 5.47 -2.71 0.50
N THR A 17 6.48 -3.57 0.28
CA THR A 17 6.69 -4.81 1.04
C THR A 17 7.80 -4.68 2.08
N ALA A 18 8.40 -3.51 2.28
CA ALA A 18 9.43 -3.30 3.29
C ALA A 18 8.93 -3.67 4.69
N GLY A 19 9.77 -4.32 5.46
CA GLY A 19 9.44 -4.86 6.78
C GLY A 19 8.82 -6.27 6.76
N ILE A 20 8.21 -6.69 5.64
CA ILE A 20 7.78 -8.08 5.37
C ILE A 20 8.62 -8.73 4.27
N SER A 21 9.40 -7.94 3.53
CA SER A 21 10.53 -8.37 2.70
C SER A 21 11.79 -7.70 3.24
N GLY A 22 12.82 -8.48 3.50
CA GLY A 22 14.06 -7.97 4.05
C GLY A 22 15.14 -7.66 3.01
N ALA A 23 16.27 -7.15 3.52
CA ALA A 23 17.38 -6.68 2.70
C ALA A 23 18.21 -7.80 2.06
N TYR A 24 18.16 -9.01 2.59
CA TYR A 24 19.02 -10.12 2.13
C TYR A 24 18.50 -10.84 0.89
N ASN A 25 17.22 -10.69 0.56
CA ASN A 25 16.57 -11.36 -0.58
C ASN A 25 16.76 -12.88 -0.60
N ILE A 26 16.66 -13.52 0.55
CA ILE A 26 16.69 -14.97 0.72
C ILE A 26 15.31 -15.47 1.17
N PRO A 27 14.94 -16.75 0.95
CA PRO A 27 13.62 -17.25 1.30
C PRO A 27 13.19 -16.99 2.75
N ALA A 28 14.13 -17.03 3.71
CA ALA A 28 13.87 -16.76 5.12
C ALA A 28 13.59 -15.27 5.44
N ASP A 29 13.70 -14.39 4.47
CA ASP A 29 13.60 -12.93 4.56
C ASP A 29 12.52 -12.38 3.61
N GLN A 30 11.67 -13.24 3.04
CA GLN A 30 10.71 -12.90 2.00
C GLN A 30 9.33 -13.46 2.34
N ASP A 31 8.58 -12.71 3.20
CA ASP A 31 7.26 -13.12 3.69
C ASP A 31 6.11 -12.34 3.01
N GLN A 32 6.39 -11.63 1.91
CA GLN A 32 5.39 -10.80 1.25
C GLN A 32 4.29 -11.60 0.52
N ASP A 33 4.58 -12.83 0.10
CA ASP A 33 3.64 -13.66 -0.66
C ASP A 33 3.45 -15.03 -0.01
N GLU A 34 2.28 -15.26 0.59
CA GLU A 34 1.84 -16.59 1.00
C GLU A 34 1.40 -17.38 -0.25
N GLN A 35 2.08 -18.48 -0.52
CA GLN A 35 1.97 -19.19 -1.79
C GLN A 35 1.16 -20.49 -1.73
N SER A 36 0.45 -20.73 -0.64
CA SER A 36 -0.29 -22.00 -0.41
C SER A 36 -1.59 -22.05 -1.19
N GLU A 37 -2.31 -20.94 -1.30
CA GLU A 37 -3.63 -20.87 -1.94
C GLU A 37 -3.97 -19.48 -2.46
N PRO A 38 -4.93 -19.35 -3.42
CA PRO A 38 -5.24 -18.05 -4.04
C PRO A 38 -5.98 -17.05 -3.15
N ASN A 39 -6.55 -17.49 -2.04
CA ASN A 39 -7.24 -16.63 -1.07
C ASN A 39 -6.60 -16.79 0.31
N THR A 40 -5.81 -15.81 0.67
CA THR A 40 -5.09 -15.70 1.94
C THR A 40 -5.49 -14.43 2.69
N ALA A 41 -6.80 -14.09 2.68
CA ALA A 41 -7.33 -12.89 3.32
C ALA A 41 -7.04 -12.81 4.83
N ASP A 42 -6.82 -13.93 5.48
CA ASP A 42 -6.52 -14.06 6.91
C ASP A 42 -5.10 -13.68 7.29
N VAL A 43 -4.13 -13.72 6.36
CA VAL A 43 -2.77 -13.30 6.67
C VAL A 43 -2.67 -11.78 6.85
N ARG A 44 -1.84 -11.34 7.79
CA ARG A 44 -1.68 -9.93 8.14
C ARG A 44 -0.21 -9.54 8.02
N ALA A 45 0.06 -8.43 7.35
CA ALA A 45 1.40 -7.83 7.33
C ALA A 45 1.96 -7.62 8.74
N LEU A 46 1.09 -7.30 9.72
CA LEU A 46 1.46 -7.14 11.12
C LEU A 46 2.17 -8.35 11.71
N ASP A 47 1.80 -9.57 11.31
CA ASP A 47 2.30 -10.81 11.92
C ASP A 47 3.69 -11.21 11.39
N SER A 48 4.07 -10.73 10.20
CA SER A 48 5.40 -10.95 9.61
C SER A 48 6.29 -9.70 9.61
N PHE A 49 5.74 -8.53 10.01
CA PHE A 49 6.51 -7.30 10.03
C PHE A 49 7.68 -7.37 11.02
N ASN A 50 8.90 -7.30 10.52
CA ASN A 50 10.11 -7.29 11.34
C ASN A 50 10.48 -5.85 11.74
N PRO A 51 10.20 -5.41 12.99
CA PRO A 51 10.48 -4.05 13.43
C PRO A 51 11.98 -3.75 13.58
N ARG A 52 12.85 -4.75 13.42
CA ARG A 52 14.33 -4.64 13.46
C ARG A 52 14.96 -4.89 12.10
N GLU A 53 14.15 -4.93 11.04
CA GLU A 53 14.69 -5.07 9.69
C GLU A 53 15.61 -3.90 9.35
N MET A 54 16.85 -4.22 8.96
CA MET A 54 17.86 -3.19 8.65
C MET A 54 17.44 -2.27 7.51
N LEU A 55 16.61 -2.76 6.60
CA LEU A 55 16.05 -1.95 5.51
C LEU A 55 15.20 -0.79 6.04
N LEU A 56 14.49 -0.97 7.17
CA LEU A 56 13.68 0.10 7.76
C LEU A 56 14.54 1.25 8.27
N GLU A 57 15.66 0.95 8.95
CA GLU A 57 16.61 1.98 9.37
C GLU A 57 17.24 2.66 8.16
N TYR A 58 17.60 1.87 7.13
CA TYR A 58 18.18 2.38 5.90
C TYR A 58 17.25 3.35 5.17
N ILE A 59 15.99 3.00 4.94
CA ILE A 59 15.04 3.89 4.26
C ILE A 59 14.71 5.13 5.10
N ASN A 60 14.81 5.05 6.42
CA ASN A 60 14.66 6.22 7.28
C ASN A 60 15.74 7.27 7.00
N THR A 61 16.98 6.88 6.65
CA THR A 61 18.04 7.80 6.25
C THR A 61 17.73 8.60 4.97
N TYR A 62 16.73 8.15 4.20
CA TYR A 62 16.20 8.84 3.02
C TYR A 62 14.89 9.63 3.31
N GLY A 63 14.57 9.82 4.59
CA GLY A 63 13.44 10.64 5.02
C GLY A 63 12.09 9.92 5.08
N ILE A 64 12.04 8.61 4.82
CA ILE A 64 10.81 7.83 4.89
C ILE A 64 10.55 7.47 6.36
N THR A 65 9.50 8.05 6.95
CA THR A 65 9.15 7.87 8.36
C THR A 65 7.97 6.92 8.57
N THR A 66 7.15 6.76 7.53
CA THR A 66 5.93 5.94 7.57
C THR A 66 5.79 5.16 6.27
N ILE A 67 5.39 3.89 6.38
CA ILE A 67 5.12 3.02 5.22
C ILE A 67 3.79 2.28 5.41
N GLN A 68 3.10 1.99 4.30
CA GLN A 68 2.09 0.95 4.28
C GLN A 68 2.74 -0.35 3.80
N ALA A 69 3.02 -1.27 4.71
CA ALA A 69 3.46 -2.61 4.38
C ALA A 69 2.25 -3.44 3.95
N ALA A 70 2.32 -4.01 2.76
CA ALA A 70 1.22 -4.74 2.15
C ALA A 70 1.69 -6.09 1.59
N PRO A 71 0.85 -7.13 1.66
CA PRO A 71 1.12 -8.37 0.94
C PRO A 71 1.41 -8.14 -0.54
N GLY A 72 2.20 -9.03 -1.13
CA GLY A 72 2.63 -8.97 -2.52
C GLY A 72 1.53 -9.24 -3.53
N ILE A 73 1.92 -9.55 -4.76
CA ILE A 73 1.03 -9.52 -5.93
C ILE A 73 0.66 -10.90 -6.48
N THR A 74 1.09 -12.00 -5.83
CA THR A 74 0.87 -13.35 -6.36
C THR A 74 -0.55 -13.88 -6.15
N ASN A 75 -1.24 -13.50 -5.06
CA ASN A 75 -2.56 -14.04 -4.74
C ASN A 75 -3.70 -13.10 -5.17
N PRO A 76 -4.76 -13.61 -5.80
CA PRO A 76 -5.98 -12.81 -6.07
C PRO A 76 -6.53 -12.08 -4.84
N ILE A 77 -6.51 -12.72 -3.67
CA ILE A 77 -6.82 -12.12 -2.37
C ILE A 77 -5.60 -12.35 -1.49
N ALA A 78 -4.80 -11.31 -1.30
CA ALA A 78 -3.46 -11.45 -0.74
C ALA A 78 -3.39 -11.32 0.79
N GLY A 79 -4.32 -10.60 1.41
CA GLY A 79 -4.33 -10.42 2.86
C GLY A 79 -4.49 -8.97 3.31
N GLN A 80 -4.06 -8.70 4.53
CA GLN A 80 -4.28 -7.44 5.24
C GLN A 80 -2.99 -6.61 5.28
N ALA A 81 -3.05 -5.40 4.72
CA ALA A 81 -1.98 -4.42 4.86
C ALA A 81 -2.01 -3.74 6.24
N GLY A 82 -0.86 -3.25 6.69
CA GLY A 82 -0.71 -2.44 7.89
C GLY A 82 0.12 -1.18 7.63
N ILE A 83 -0.02 -0.16 8.48
CA ILE A 83 0.79 1.07 8.40
C ILE A 83 1.69 1.15 9.61
N PHE A 84 2.98 1.40 9.36
CA PHE A 84 4.02 1.36 10.38
C PHE A 84 4.96 2.57 10.26
N LYS A 85 5.51 2.99 11.40
CA LYS A 85 6.72 3.83 11.43
C LYS A 85 7.94 3.00 11.04
N THR A 86 8.93 3.64 10.45
CA THR A 86 10.16 2.97 10.00
C THR A 86 11.16 2.73 11.12
N VAL A 87 11.12 3.55 12.16
CA VAL A 87 11.99 3.42 13.34
C VAL A 87 11.22 3.64 14.63
N GLY A 88 11.68 2.98 15.69
CA GLY A 88 11.13 3.07 17.04
C GLY A 88 12.18 3.40 18.10
N PRO A 89 11.84 3.22 19.39
CA PRO A 89 12.76 3.48 20.49
C PRO A 89 14.03 2.65 20.41
N LYS A 90 15.20 3.29 20.46
CA LYS A 90 16.51 2.62 20.36
C LYS A 90 16.90 1.84 21.61
N THR A 91 16.33 2.17 22.78
CA THR A 91 16.78 1.68 24.10
C THR A 91 16.45 0.21 24.39
N VAL A 92 15.38 -0.35 23.79
CA VAL A 92 14.94 -1.73 24.05
C VAL A 92 14.76 -2.51 22.73
N GLY A 93 14.97 -1.86 21.60
CA GLY A 93 14.56 -2.33 20.28
C GLY A 93 13.04 -2.24 20.11
N PRO A 94 12.55 -1.83 18.93
CA PRO A 94 11.12 -1.65 18.71
C PRO A 94 10.39 -3.01 18.68
N THR A 95 9.16 -3.02 19.18
CA THR A 95 8.18 -4.08 18.90
C THR A 95 7.28 -3.62 17.74
N VAL A 96 6.62 -4.56 17.08
CA VAL A 96 5.71 -4.25 15.99
C VAL A 96 4.58 -3.32 16.46
N ASP A 97 4.03 -3.53 17.66
CA ASP A 97 2.96 -2.70 18.22
C ASP A 97 3.39 -1.24 18.45
N GLN A 98 4.67 -1.02 18.77
CA GLN A 98 5.22 0.34 18.94
C GLN A 98 5.38 1.09 17.62
N LEU A 99 5.56 0.37 16.51
CA LEU A 99 5.67 0.94 15.18
C LEU A 99 4.32 1.05 14.48
N ALA A 100 3.34 0.23 14.86
CA ALA A 100 2.05 0.20 14.19
C ALA A 100 1.28 1.52 14.37
N VAL A 101 1.03 2.21 13.26
CA VAL A 101 0.13 3.37 13.18
C VAL A 101 -1.29 2.89 12.99
N LYS A 102 -1.48 1.88 12.14
CA LYS A 102 -2.75 1.23 11.83
C LYS A 102 -2.51 -0.26 11.55
N PRO A 103 -2.79 -1.15 12.51
CA PRO A 103 -2.48 -2.60 12.40
C PRO A 103 -3.09 -3.28 11.17
N VAL A 104 -4.33 -2.90 10.82
CA VAL A 104 -5.00 -3.31 9.58
C VAL A 104 -5.46 -2.06 8.84
N SER A 105 -4.88 -1.78 7.69
CA SER A 105 -5.14 -0.56 6.92
C SER A 105 -5.96 -0.79 5.65
N ALA A 106 -5.91 -1.98 5.07
CA ALA A 106 -6.62 -2.36 3.85
C ALA A 106 -6.69 -3.88 3.68
N ILE A 107 -7.61 -4.35 2.84
CA ILE A 107 -7.56 -5.70 2.25
C ILE A 107 -7.01 -5.57 0.83
N VAL A 108 -6.03 -6.42 0.49
CA VAL A 108 -5.31 -6.37 -0.77
C VAL A 108 -5.83 -7.42 -1.74
N PHE A 109 -6.19 -6.99 -2.93
CA PHE A 109 -6.62 -7.80 -4.06
C PHE A 109 -5.69 -7.56 -5.25
N ASN A 110 -5.37 -8.60 -6.00
CA ASN A 110 -4.50 -8.49 -7.16
C ASN A 110 -5.19 -9.02 -8.42
N LEU A 111 -5.15 -8.21 -9.46
CA LEU A 111 -5.54 -8.55 -10.81
C LEU A 111 -4.29 -8.68 -11.70
N GLY A 112 -4.49 -8.91 -12.98
CA GLY A 112 -3.41 -8.88 -13.95
C GLY A 112 -2.67 -10.20 -14.13
N GLU A 113 -1.41 -10.06 -14.46
CA GLU A 113 -0.57 -11.15 -14.93
C GLU A 113 -0.03 -12.02 -13.78
N SER A 114 0.36 -11.39 -12.67
CA SER A 114 1.10 -12.07 -11.61
C SER A 114 0.33 -13.28 -11.01
N PRO A 115 -0.95 -13.16 -10.58
CA PRO A 115 -1.68 -14.32 -10.05
C PRO A 115 -1.80 -15.47 -11.05
N LYS A 116 -2.14 -15.15 -12.31
CA LYS A 116 -2.32 -16.19 -13.34
C LYS A 116 -1.02 -16.88 -13.72
N GLN A 117 0.11 -16.17 -13.76
CA GLN A 117 1.41 -16.77 -14.05
C GLN A 117 1.89 -17.66 -12.91
N PHE A 118 1.75 -17.17 -11.67
CA PHE A 118 2.22 -17.90 -10.51
C PHE A 118 1.48 -19.23 -10.34
N TYR A 119 0.15 -19.23 -10.38
CA TYR A 119 -0.65 -20.42 -10.23
C TYR A 119 -0.65 -21.29 -11.49
N GLY A 120 -0.62 -20.68 -12.69
CA GLY A 120 -0.54 -21.41 -13.95
C GLY A 120 0.72 -22.25 -14.10
N LYS A 121 1.87 -21.77 -13.59
CA LYS A 121 3.12 -22.58 -13.55
C LYS A 121 3.04 -23.79 -12.62
N LYS A 122 2.04 -23.86 -11.74
CA LYS A 122 1.78 -24.95 -10.81
C LYS A 122 0.55 -25.82 -11.21
N ASP A 123 0.02 -25.60 -12.41
CA ASP A 123 -1.22 -26.23 -12.90
C ASP A 123 -2.41 -26.02 -11.95
N LYS A 124 -2.48 -24.83 -11.31
CA LYS A 124 -3.54 -24.43 -10.39
C LYS A 124 -4.27 -23.18 -10.88
N ALA A 125 -5.49 -22.98 -10.42
CA ALA A 125 -6.24 -21.74 -10.65
C ALA A 125 -5.69 -20.58 -9.77
N PRO A 126 -5.68 -19.34 -10.30
CA PRO A 126 -6.14 -18.92 -11.62
C PRO A 126 -5.09 -19.08 -12.71
N THR A 127 -5.54 -19.38 -13.94
CA THR A 127 -4.71 -19.38 -15.15
C THR A 127 -5.12 -18.27 -16.11
N THR A 128 -6.19 -17.55 -15.80
CA THR A 128 -6.75 -16.48 -16.64
C THR A 128 -7.19 -15.29 -15.77
N ARG A 129 -7.26 -14.08 -16.35
CA ARG A 129 -7.85 -12.90 -15.69
C ARG A 129 -9.32 -13.13 -15.30
N MET A 130 -10.08 -13.88 -16.10
CA MET A 130 -11.46 -14.24 -15.78
C MET A 130 -11.54 -15.03 -14.47
N MET A 131 -10.66 -16.03 -14.29
CA MET A 131 -10.64 -16.82 -13.07
C MET A 131 -10.11 -16.05 -11.86
N THR A 132 -9.15 -15.14 -12.05
CA THR A 132 -8.70 -14.23 -11.00
C THR A 132 -9.88 -13.41 -10.47
N ALA A 133 -10.63 -12.76 -11.34
CA ALA A 133 -11.82 -11.99 -10.97
C ALA A 133 -12.92 -12.86 -10.34
N ALA A 134 -13.09 -14.11 -10.81
CA ALA A 134 -14.06 -15.06 -10.24
C ALA A 134 -13.71 -15.44 -8.79
N ILE A 135 -12.43 -15.71 -8.49
CA ILE A 135 -11.96 -16.02 -7.13
C ILE A 135 -12.21 -14.84 -6.19
N ILE A 136 -11.92 -13.62 -6.63
CA ILE A 136 -12.18 -12.40 -5.83
C ILE A 136 -13.68 -12.26 -5.55
N ARG A 137 -14.51 -12.39 -6.60
CA ARG A 137 -15.98 -12.30 -6.46
C ARG A 137 -16.54 -13.38 -5.53
N GLU A 138 -16.07 -14.62 -5.64
CA GLU A 138 -16.46 -15.72 -4.76
C GLU A 138 -16.09 -15.39 -3.29
N GLY A 139 -14.89 -14.91 -3.02
CA GLY A 139 -14.48 -14.51 -1.67
C GLY A 139 -15.40 -13.41 -1.09
N LEU A 140 -15.73 -12.39 -1.89
CA LEU A 140 -16.64 -11.31 -1.48
C LEU A 140 -18.07 -11.81 -1.24
N LEU A 141 -18.63 -12.67 -2.12
CA LEU A 141 -19.96 -13.25 -1.93
C LEU A 141 -20.02 -14.14 -0.69
N ASN A 142 -18.99 -14.96 -0.47
CA ASN A 142 -18.91 -15.82 0.71
C ASN A 142 -18.84 -15.00 2.00
N ALA A 143 -18.09 -13.89 2.00
CA ALA A 143 -18.01 -13.00 3.14
C ALA A 143 -19.35 -12.27 3.40
N GLN A 144 -20.11 -11.86 2.37
CA GLN A 144 -21.46 -11.31 2.54
C GLN A 144 -22.41 -12.35 3.16
N ALA A 145 -22.38 -13.59 2.65
CA ALA A 145 -23.21 -14.67 3.19
C ALA A 145 -22.85 -14.99 4.65
N TYR A 146 -21.56 -14.97 4.98
CA TYR A 146 -21.06 -15.14 6.33
C TYR A 146 -21.55 -14.04 7.27
N GLN A 147 -21.39 -12.77 6.89
CA GLN A 147 -21.89 -11.63 7.68
C GLN A 147 -23.39 -11.74 7.92
N LYS A 148 -24.17 -12.12 6.89
CA LYS A 148 -25.61 -12.31 7.03
C LYS A 148 -25.94 -13.40 8.04
N LYS A 149 -25.27 -14.58 7.99
CA LYS A 149 -25.48 -15.66 8.97
C LYS A 149 -25.22 -15.19 10.40
N TRP A 150 -24.15 -14.43 10.64
CA TRP A 150 -23.85 -13.86 11.95
C TRP A 150 -24.88 -12.82 12.39
N ALA A 151 -25.33 -11.96 11.47
CA ALA A 151 -26.36 -10.95 11.76
C ALA A 151 -27.68 -11.62 12.14
N ASP A 152 -28.13 -12.63 11.36
CA ASP A 152 -29.34 -13.40 11.62
C ASP A 152 -29.27 -14.12 12.97
N TRP A 153 -28.14 -14.75 13.30
CA TRP A 153 -27.93 -15.41 14.59
C TRP A 153 -27.92 -14.40 15.76
N ASN A 154 -27.29 -13.26 15.59
CA ASN A 154 -27.24 -12.20 16.62
C ASN A 154 -28.61 -11.57 16.88
N ALA A 155 -29.45 -11.45 15.86
CA ALA A 155 -30.80 -10.91 15.94
C ALA A 155 -31.82 -11.91 16.51
N SER A 156 -31.50 -13.20 16.59
CA SER A 156 -32.39 -14.21 17.12
C SER A 156 -32.63 -14.05 18.63
N GLU A 157 -33.91 -13.97 19.04
CA GLU A 157 -34.31 -13.88 20.45
C GLU A 157 -33.92 -15.13 21.27
N LYS A 158 -33.99 -16.31 20.62
CA LYS A 158 -33.57 -17.60 21.22
C LYS A 158 -32.28 -18.05 20.54
N LYS A 159 -31.16 -17.70 21.13
CA LYS A 159 -29.84 -18.16 20.64
C LYS A 159 -29.66 -19.63 20.92
N ASP A 160 -29.79 -20.44 19.88
CA ASP A 160 -29.46 -21.86 19.92
C ASP A 160 -27.94 -22.01 19.67
N PRO A 161 -27.14 -22.41 20.70
CA PRO A 161 -25.69 -22.52 20.54
C PRO A 161 -25.28 -23.48 19.42
N THR A 162 -26.13 -24.49 19.09
CA THR A 162 -25.85 -25.44 18.03
C THR A 162 -25.93 -24.83 16.63
N LYS A 163 -26.58 -23.67 16.49
CA LYS A 163 -26.74 -22.93 15.24
C LYS A 163 -25.83 -21.72 15.14
N GLN A 164 -24.95 -21.50 16.12
CA GLN A 164 -23.97 -20.44 16.06
C GLN A 164 -23.04 -20.65 14.87
N PRO A 165 -22.87 -19.64 13.98
CA PRO A 165 -21.90 -19.77 12.88
C PRO A 165 -20.48 -19.98 13.42
N SER A 166 -19.73 -20.88 12.81
CA SER A 166 -18.30 -21.02 13.09
C SER A 166 -17.53 -19.80 12.61
N ARG A 167 -16.46 -19.45 13.31
CA ARG A 167 -15.57 -18.38 12.86
C ARG A 167 -14.78 -18.82 11.64
N ASP A 168 -14.61 -17.87 10.70
CA ASP A 168 -13.78 -18.00 9.50
C ASP A 168 -12.98 -16.72 9.34
N LEU A 169 -11.66 -16.80 9.57
CA LEU A 169 -10.78 -15.64 9.59
C LEU A 169 -10.65 -14.97 8.21
N LYS A 170 -10.74 -15.73 7.12
CA LYS A 170 -10.72 -15.18 5.76
C LYS A 170 -11.96 -14.34 5.48
N LEU A 171 -13.13 -14.86 5.83
CA LEU A 171 -14.40 -14.18 5.63
C LEU A 171 -14.55 -12.98 6.58
N GLU A 172 -14.00 -13.07 7.80
CA GLU A 172 -13.95 -11.94 8.73
C GLU A 172 -13.09 -10.80 8.16
N ALA A 173 -11.91 -11.11 7.61
CA ALA A 173 -11.00 -10.14 7.01
C ALA A 173 -11.63 -9.45 5.78
N ILE A 174 -12.15 -10.23 4.81
CA ILE A 174 -12.84 -9.67 3.64
C ILE A 174 -14.04 -8.82 4.10
N GLY A 175 -14.69 -9.24 5.17
CA GLY A 175 -15.80 -8.51 5.79
C GLY A 175 -15.46 -7.10 6.25
N LEU A 176 -14.19 -6.79 6.61
CA LEU A 176 -13.75 -5.43 6.94
C LEU A 176 -13.89 -4.49 5.72
N ALA A 177 -13.50 -4.94 4.54
CA ALA A 177 -13.65 -4.16 3.31
C ALA A 177 -15.12 -3.98 2.92
N LEU A 178 -15.95 -5.04 3.05
CA LEU A 178 -17.38 -4.98 2.74
C LEU A 178 -18.15 -4.01 3.65
N ARG A 179 -17.79 -3.88 4.92
CA ARG A 179 -18.38 -2.89 5.84
C ARG A 179 -17.82 -1.49 5.65
N GLY A 180 -16.71 -1.36 4.88
CA GLY A 180 -16.00 -0.11 4.72
C GLY A 180 -15.19 0.31 5.96
N ASP A 181 -14.89 -0.62 6.88
CA ASP A 181 -14.00 -0.40 8.03
C ASP A 181 -12.59 -0.07 7.54
N VAL A 182 -12.17 -0.73 6.46
CA VAL A 182 -10.93 -0.46 5.71
C VAL A 182 -11.21 -0.42 4.21
N PRO A 183 -10.39 0.27 3.41
CA PRO A 183 -10.49 0.22 1.95
C PRO A 183 -10.06 -1.15 1.39
N ALA A 184 -10.50 -1.42 0.16
CA ALA A 184 -9.99 -2.47 -0.69
C ALA A 184 -8.92 -1.89 -1.62
N ILE A 185 -7.69 -2.36 -1.51
CA ILE A 185 -6.63 -2.02 -2.46
C ILE A 185 -6.66 -3.05 -3.59
N PHE A 186 -6.88 -2.59 -4.83
CA PHE A 186 -6.74 -3.45 -6.01
C PHE A 186 -5.45 -3.09 -6.75
N ASN A 187 -4.55 -4.05 -6.84
CA ASN A 187 -3.38 -3.94 -7.69
C ASN A 187 -3.79 -4.25 -9.13
N ALA A 188 -3.67 -3.26 -10.01
CA ALA A 188 -4.03 -3.35 -11.42
C ALA A 188 -3.11 -2.44 -12.23
N TYR A 189 -2.45 -2.99 -13.24
CA TYR A 189 -1.50 -2.27 -14.09
C TYR A 189 -2.18 -1.71 -15.33
N ARG A 190 -2.88 -2.55 -16.07
CA ARG A 190 -3.47 -2.27 -17.36
C ARG A 190 -4.89 -1.72 -17.25
N ALA A 191 -5.32 -0.99 -18.27
CA ALA A 191 -6.66 -0.42 -18.38
C ALA A 191 -7.78 -1.47 -18.18
N ASP A 192 -7.67 -2.65 -18.82
CA ASP A 192 -8.66 -3.73 -18.69
C ASP A 192 -8.76 -4.31 -17.27
N ASP A 193 -7.66 -4.36 -16.52
CA ASP A 193 -7.64 -4.79 -15.13
C ASP A 193 -8.14 -3.66 -14.19
N ILE A 194 -7.83 -2.38 -14.49
CA ILE A 194 -8.36 -1.21 -13.78
C ILE A 194 -9.90 -1.18 -13.88
N ASP A 195 -10.45 -1.38 -15.08
CA ASP A 195 -11.89 -1.48 -15.29
C ASP A 195 -12.52 -2.64 -14.51
N THR A 196 -11.81 -3.77 -14.45
CA THR A 196 -12.28 -4.93 -13.69
C THR A 196 -12.29 -4.66 -12.20
N ALA A 197 -11.27 -3.96 -11.66
CA ALA A 197 -11.22 -3.53 -10.26
C ALA A 197 -12.38 -2.59 -9.93
N ILE A 198 -12.66 -1.62 -10.79
CA ILE A 198 -13.76 -0.66 -10.64
C ILE A 198 -15.11 -1.39 -10.64
N ARG A 199 -15.34 -2.32 -11.60
CA ARG A 199 -16.57 -3.10 -11.65
C ARG A 199 -16.80 -3.93 -10.38
N LEU A 200 -15.75 -4.62 -9.88
CA LEU A 200 -15.83 -5.38 -8.64
C LEU A 200 -16.13 -4.47 -7.44
N ALA A 201 -15.43 -3.33 -7.35
CA ALA A 201 -15.65 -2.38 -6.26
C ALA A 201 -17.08 -1.82 -6.28
N GLN A 202 -17.65 -1.53 -7.45
CA GLN A 202 -19.03 -1.06 -7.59
C GLN A 202 -20.05 -2.17 -7.24
N GLU A 203 -19.82 -3.40 -7.71
CA GLU A 203 -20.68 -4.56 -7.43
C GLU A 203 -20.83 -4.80 -5.93
N PHE A 204 -19.75 -4.64 -5.17
CA PHE A 204 -19.70 -4.90 -3.73
C PHE A 204 -19.68 -3.64 -2.86
N LYS A 205 -19.77 -2.44 -3.45
CA LYS A 205 -19.75 -1.13 -2.78
C LYS A 205 -18.52 -0.94 -1.90
N LEU A 206 -17.34 -1.35 -2.39
CA LEU A 206 -16.07 -1.23 -1.69
C LEU A 206 -15.54 0.21 -1.76
N LYS A 207 -14.84 0.65 -0.71
CA LYS A 207 -13.98 1.84 -0.79
C LYS A 207 -12.72 1.47 -1.58
N LEU A 208 -12.66 1.86 -2.84
CA LEU A 208 -11.61 1.44 -3.76
C LEU A 208 -10.38 2.35 -3.66
N ILE A 209 -9.22 1.73 -3.53
CA ILE A 209 -7.91 2.30 -3.84
C ILE A 209 -7.30 1.45 -4.94
N LEU A 210 -6.95 2.07 -6.05
CA LEU A 210 -6.18 1.42 -7.12
C LEU A 210 -4.68 1.54 -6.82
N SER A 211 -3.90 0.53 -7.10
CA SER A 211 -2.45 0.57 -6.96
C SER A 211 -1.73 0.06 -8.20
N SER A 212 -0.51 0.53 -8.42
CA SER A 212 0.32 0.40 -9.62
C SER A 212 -0.17 1.26 -10.79
N VAL A 213 -1.36 1.06 -11.28
CA VAL A 213 -2.10 1.85 -12.30
C VAL A 213 -1.26 2.33 -13.49
N THR A 214 -0.39 1.47 -14.02
CA THR A 214 0.56 1.81 -15.11
C THR A 214 -0.09 2.44 -16.34
N GLU A 215 -1.32 2.03 -16.67
CA GLU A 215 -2.15 2.59 -17.73
C GLU A 215 -3.28 3.49 -17.17
N GLY A 216 -3.14 4.01 -15.94
CA GLY A 216 -4.14 4.84 -15.28
C GLY A 216 -4.48 6.09 -16.07
N TYR A 217 -3.50 6.68 -16.74
CA TYR A 217 -3.68 7.86 -17.59
C TYR A 217 -4.65 7.63 -18.75
N LEU A 218 -4.78 6.39 -19.25
CA LEU A 218 -5.76 6.03 -20.28
C LEU A 218 -7.19 6.00 -19.71
N GLU A 219 -7.34 5.65 -18.43
CA GLU A 219 -8.60 5.46 -17.74
C GLU A 219 -8.94 6.59 -16.73
N ALA A 220 -8.26 7.74 -16.83
CA ALA A 220 -8.39 8.83 -15.85
C ALA A 220 -9.86 9.27 -15.61
N GLN A 221 -10.70 9.32 -16.65
CA GLN A 221 -12.10 9.69 -16.50
C GLN A 221 -12.92 8.61 -15.79
N VAL A 222 -12.66 7.35 -16.07
CA VAL A 222 -13.36 6.21 -15.44
C VAL A 222 -12.97 6.10 -13.99
N ILE A 223 -11.66 6.24 -13.67
CA ILE A 223 -11.14 6.26 -12.31
C ILE A 223 -11.78 7.42 -11.52
N LYS A 224 -11.81 8.64 -12.10
CA LYS A 224 -12.46 9.79 -11.46
C LYS A 224 -13.93 9.52 -11.14
N GLN A 225 -14.69 8.98 -12.10
CA GLN A 225 -16.11 8.68 -11.92
C GLN A 225 -16.37 7.61 -10.86
N SER A 226 -15.42 6.68 -10.68
CA SER A 226 -15.50 5.64 -9.64
C SER A 226 -15.30 6.19 -8.23
N GLY A 227 -14.70 7.37 -8.08
CA GLY A 227 -14.31 7.96 -6.80
C GLY A 227 -13.08 7.28 -6.15
N ALA A 228 -12.37 6.43 -6.88
CA ALA A 228 -11.16 5.77 -6.38
C ALA A 228 -10.01 6.75 -6.21
N ALA A 229 -9.14 6.47 -5.23
CA ALA A 229 -7.81 7.04 -5.15
C ALA A 229 -6.81 6.14 -5.90
N ALA A 230 -5.68 6.70 -6.33
CA ALA A 230 -4.61 5.99 -7.02
C ALA A 230 -3.29 6.05 -6.26
N LEU A 231 -2.69 4.89 -6.00
CA LEU A 231 -1.31 4.74 -5.57
C LEU A 231 -0.47 4.48 -6.82
N VAL A 232 0.23 5.51 -7.29
CA VAL A 232 1.01 5.48 -8.52
C VAL A 232 2.43 5.06 -8.21
N GLY A 233 2.94 4.09 -8.95
CA GLY A 233 4.35 3.73 -8.85
C GLY A 233 4.67 2.25 -9.06
N PRO A 234 5.98 2.00 -9.20
CA PRO A 234 7.06 2.98 -9.27
C PRO A 234 6.95 3.87 -10.51
N THR A 235 7.25 5.17 -10.40
CA THR A 235 7.21 6.10 -11.54
C THR A 235 8.23 5.68 -12.62
N LEU A 236 9.44 5.28 -12.19
CA LEU A 236 10.47 4.69 -13.03
C LEU A 236 10.30 3.17 -13.13
N GLN A 237 9.21 2.75 -13.73
CA GLN A 237 8.91 1.34 -13.90
C GLN A 237 9.75 0.72 -15.02
N ARG A 238 10.29 -0.48 -14.79
CA ARG A 238 10.96 -1.24 -15.85
C ARG A 238 9.93 -1.88 -16.78
N LEU A 239 10.26 -1.94 -18.05
CA LEU A 239 9.46 -2.62 -19.07
C LEU A 239 9.79 -4.13 -19.04
N GLU A 240 9.26 -4.84 -18.05
CA GLU A 240 9.55 -6.25 -17.81
C GLU A 240 8.48 -7.19 -18.36
N SER A 241 7.28 -6.68 -18.58
CA SER A 241 6.14 -7.47 -19.05
C SER A 241 5.17 -6.62 -19.87
N ILE A 242 4.19 -7.25 -20.48
CA ILE A 242 3.11 -6.54 -21.18
C ILE A 242 2.34 -5.58 -20.27
N GLU A 243 2.34 -5.81 -18.97
CA GLU A 243 1.64 -4.94 -17.99
C GLU A 243 2.35 -3.59 -17.79
N THR A 244 3.63 -3.52 -18.12
CA THR A 244 4.45 -2.31 -17.97
C THR A 244 4.85 -1.66 -19.30
N ASN A 245 4.45 -2.23 -20.43
CA ASN A 245 4.83 -1.73 -21.76
C ASN A 245 4.37 -0.29 -22.04
N ASN A 246 3.24 0.12 -21.48
CA ASN A 246 2.65 1.44 -21.67
C ASN A 246 2.89 2.36 -20.45
N ALA A 247 3.93 2.09 -19.65
CA ALA A 247 4.26 2.95 -18.53
C ALA A 247 4.56 4.38 -18.98
N SER A 248 3.97 5.36 -18.30
CA SER A 248 4.14 6.78 -18.57
C SER A 248 4.66 7.50 -17.32
N LEU A 249 5.69 8.33 -17.49
CA LEU A 249 6.20 9.19 -16.42
C LEU A 249 5.20 10.31 -16.06
N GLU A 250 4.25 10.59 -16.94
CA GLU A 250 3.20 11.60 -16.75
C GLU A 250 1.96 11.07 -16.02
N ASP A 251 1.87 9.74 -15.76
CA ASP A 251 0.67 9.10 -15.23
C ASP A 251 0.16 9.79 -13.96
N ALA A 252 1.02 10.00 -12.96
CA ALA A 252 0.66 10.66 -11.72
C ALA A 252 0.12 12.09 -11.95
N ALA A 253 0.71 12.83 -12.90
CA ALA A 253 0.29 14.19 -13.24
C ALA A 253 -1.09 14.20 -13.92
N ILE A 254 -1.32 13.30 -14.88
CA ILE A 254 -2.59 13.20 -15.61
C ILE A 254 -3.73 12.83 -14.65
N LEU A 255 -3.50 11.87 -13.75
CA LEU A 255 -4.48 11.48 -12.75
C LEU A 255 -4.79 12.62 -11.78
N ALA A 256 -3.77 13.30 -11.26
CA ALA A 256 -3.95 14.44 -10.35
C ALA A 256 -4.68 15.61 -11.03
N GLN A 257 -4.36 15.94 -12.28
CA GLN A 257 -5.02 16.97 -13.09
C GLN A 257 -6.48 16.61 -13.38
N ALA A 258 -6.80 15.32 -13.53
CA ALA A 258 -8.17 14.85 -13.61
C ALA A 258 -8.94 15.03 -12.28
N GLY A 259 -8.29 15.36 -11.18
CA GLY A 259 -8.87 15.52 -9.84
C GLY A 259 -9.00 14.21 -9.07
N ILE A 260 -8.22 13.21 -9.40
CA ILE A 260 -8.13 11.94 -8.67
C ILE A 260 -7.14 12.14 -7.52
N PRO A 261 -7.45 11.70 -6.28
CA PRO A 261 -6.46 11.68 -5.21
C PRO A 261 -5.30 10.74 -5.55
N VAL A 262 -4.07 11.27 -5.58
CA VAL A 262 -2.86 10.53 -5.95
C VAL A 262 -1.89 10.48 -4.77
N ALA A 263 -1.32 9.31 -4.53
CA ALA A 263 -0.13 9.14 -3.70
C ALA A 263 0.94 8.35 -4.46
N LEU A 264 2.20 8.59 -4.13
CA LEU A 264 3.31 7.84 -4.71
C LEU A 264 3.64 6.61 -3.84
N MET A 265 4.02 5.53 -4.50
CA MET A 265 4.46 4.30 -3.86
C MET A 265 5.68 3.72 -4.58
N THR A 266 6.50 3.00 -3.85
CA THR A 266 7.65 2.30 -4.44
C THR A 266 7.32 0.86 -4.85
N GLY A 267 6.26 0.28 -4.29
CA GLY A 267 5.84 -1.08 -4.60
C GLY A 267 6.87 -2.13 -4.21
N PHE A 268 7.01 -3.15 -5.05
CA PHE A 268 8.00 -4.21 -4.91
C PHE A 268 8.63 -4.53 -6.27
N GLU A 269 9.94 -4.54 -6.34
CA GLU A 269 10.70 -5.18 -7.42
C GLU A 269 11.26 -6.51 -6.94
N ASN A 270 11.43 -7.46 -7.86
CA ASN A 270 11.72 -8.88 -7.60
C ASN A 270 12.92 -9.18 -6.70
N TYR A 271 13.73 -8.20 -6.30
CA TYR A 271 14.92 -8.43 -5.50
C TYR A 271 15.15 -7.45 -4.34
N VAL A 272 14.67 -6.21 -4.42
CA VAL A 272 14.78 -5.22 -3.32
C VAL A 272 13.64 -4.22 -3.40
N PRO A 273 12.96 -3.91 -2.29
CA PRO A 273 12.00 -2.80 -2.24
C PRO A 273 12.67 -1.46 -2.58
N LYS A 274 12.07 -0.70 -3.48
CA LYS A 274 12.61 0.59 -3.95
C LYS A 274 12.44 1.76 -2.98
N ASN A 275 12.05 1.54 -1.75
CA ASN A 275 11.71 2.61 -0.80
C ASN A 275 12.72 3.74 -0.73
N ARG A 276 14.03 3.42 -0.75
CA ARG A 276 15.09 4.43 -0.68
C ARG A 276 15.02 5.50 -1.77
N VAL A 277 14.37 5.19 -2.90
CA VAL A 277 14.30 6.09 -4.05
C VAL A 277 12.95 6.82 -4.15
N LEU A 278 12.11 6.79 -3.10
CA LEU A 278 10.82 7.47 -3.12
C LEU A 278 10.95 8.96 -3.48
N LEU A 279 11.97 9.67 -2.96
CA LEU A 279 12.25 11.06 -3.35
C LEU A 279 12.59 11.19 -4.83
N PHE A 280 13.36 10.25 -5.37
CA PHE A 280 13.71 10.24 -6.78
C PHE A 280 12.48 9.95 -7.67
N GLU A 281 11.65 9.00 -7.29
CA GLU A 281 10.36 8.73 -7.94
C GLU A 281 9.46 9.98 -7.93
N ALA A 282 9.42 10.69 -6.79
CA ALA A 282 8.69 11.94 -6.65
C ALA A 282 9.28 13.06 -7.53
N GLY A 283 10.61 13.18 -7.59
CA GLY A 283 11.30 14.13 -8.46
C GLY A 283 11.01 13.90 -9.94
N VAL A 284 11.00 12.63 -10.38
CA VAL A 284 10.62 12.27 -11.76
C VAL A 284 9.17 12.64 -12.03
N ALA A 285 8.24 12.32 -11.13
CA ALA A 285 6.84 12.71 -11.27
C ALA A 285 6.68 14.26 -11.30
N ALA A 286 7.44 14.98 -10.47
CA ALA A 286 7.45 16.44 -10.47
C ALA A 286 7.89 17.02 -11.83
N GLY A 287 8.99 16.50 -12.39
CA GLY A 287 9.52 16.90 -13.69
C GLY A 287 8.61 16.54 -14.88
N ASN A 288 7.71 15.58 -14.71
CA ASN A 288 6.76 15.10 -15.72
C ASN A 288 5.32 15.58 -15.45
N GLY A 289 5.16 16.79 -14.94
CA GLY A 289 3.89 17.50 -14.93
C GLY A 289 3.15 17.52 -13.60
N LEU A 290 3.56 16.74 -12.58
CA LEU A 290 2.95 16.80 -11.24
C LEU A 290 3.37 18.07 -10.47
N GLY A 291 4.55 18.62 -10.80
CA GLY A 291 5.13 19.77 -10.14
C GLY A 291 5.69 19.45 -8.75
N PHE A 292 6.52 20.37 -8.23
CA PHE A 292 7.17 20.20 -6.93
C PHE A 292 6.15 20.00 -5.79
N GLU A 293 5.17 20.89 -5.68
CA GLU A 293 4.17 20.81 -4.61
C GLU A 293 3.33 19.53 -4.72
N GLY A 294 2.90 19.16 -5.94
CA GLY A 294 2.12 17.96 -6.17
C GLY A 294 2.88 16.69 -5.76
N ALA A 295 4.15 16.58 -6.13
CA ALA A 295 4.99 15.44 -5.80
C ALA A 295 5.28 15.33 -4.29
N LEU A 296 5.54 16.48 -3.63
CA LEU A 296 5.73 16.50 -2.18
C LEU A 296 4.44 16.11 -1.46
N ARG A 297 3.29 16.63 -1.87
CA ARG A 297 1.99 16.27 -1.30
C ARG A 297 1.66 14.79 -1.50
N ALA A 298 1.92 14.26 -2.69
CA ALA A 298 1.68 12.84 -3.02
C ALA A 298 2.57 11.88 -2.21
N SER A 299 3.70 12.36 -1.70
CA SER A 299 4.62 11.61 -0.82
C SER A 299 4.44 11.95 0.68
N THR A 300 3.48 12.81 1.05
CA THR A 300 3.24 13.25 2.42
C THR A 300 1.74 13.30 2.74
N ILE A 301 1.13 14.51 2.72
CA ILE A 301 -0.25 14.73 3.19
C ILE A 301 -1.32 14.02 2.35
N ASP A 302 -1.17 13.93 1.03
CA ASP A 302 -2.17 13.29 0.20
C ASP A 302 -2.07 11.75 0.34
N ALA A 303 -0.85 11.19 0.49
CA ALA A 303 -0.67 9.81 0.91
C ALA A 303 -1.33 9.54 2.27
N ALA A 304 -1.11 10.41 3.27
CA ALA A 304 -1.71 10.28 4.58
C ALA A 304 -3.26 10.30 4.53
N LYS A 305 -3.85 11.16 3.69
CA LYS A 305 -5.32 11.24 3.50
C LYS A 305 -5.88 9.96 2.87
N ILE A 306 -5.24 9.46 1.81
CA ILE A 306 -5.66 8.23 1.12
C ILE A 306 -5.59 7.02 2.07
N LEU A 307 -4.54 6.95 2.88
CA LEU A 307 -4.32 5.88 3.85
C LEU A 307 -5.15 6.02 5.14
N GLY A 308 -5.82 7.18 5.33
CA GLY A 308 -6.65 7.44 6.50
C GLY A 308 -5.85 7.62 7.80
N ILE A 309 -4.72 8.33 7.72
CA ILE A 309 -3.82 8.65 8.85
C ILE A 309 -3.41 10.13 8.87
N ALA A 310 -4.13 10.99 8.16
CA ALA A 310 -3.80 12.42 8.03
C ALA A 310 -4.01 13.21 9.33
N ASP A 311 -4.71 12.66 10.30
CA ASP A 311 -4.84 13.19 11.66
C ASP A 311 -3.53 13.07 12.46
N ARG A 312 -2.65 12.14 12.08
CA ARG A 312 -1.38 11.87 12.78
C ARG A 312 -0.14 12.34 12.04
N VAL A 313 -0.09 12.18 10.71
CA VAL A 313 1.12 12.39 9.91
C VAL A 313 0.85 13.14 8.60
N GLY A 314 1.89 13.44 7.84
CA GLY A 314 1.82 13.99 6.48
C GLY A 314 1.87 15.52 6.40
N SER A 315 1.83 16.24 7.52
CA SER A 315 2.03 17.70 7.56
C SER A 315 2.67 18.13 8.88
N LEU A 316 3.29 19.31 8.87
CA LEU A 316 3.89 19.94 10.07
C LEU A 316 2.85 20.81 10.74
N GLU A 317 2.00 20.21 11.56
CA GLU A 317 0.92 20.87 12.29
C GLU A 317 0.94 20.49 13.76
N ALA A 318 0.53 21.41 14.64
CA ALA A 318 0.40 21.12 16.06
C ALA A 318 -0.64 20.00 16.29
N GLY A 319 -0.29 19.04 17.13
CA GLY A 319 -1.16 17.89 17.47
C GLY A 319 -0.89 16.63 16.65
N LYS A 320 -0.06 16.72 15.59
CA LYS A 320 0.38 15.55 14.82
C LYS A 320 1.69 14.97 15.37
N ASP A 321 2.00 13.75 14.94
CA ASP A 321 3.29 13.14 15.19
C ASP A 321 4.38 14.03 14.58
N ALA A 322 5.43 14.31 15.34
CA ALA A 322 6.51 15.17 14.88
C ALA A 322 7.50 14.34 14.03
N ASP A 323 7.09 14.07 12.79
CA ASP A 323 7.92 13.46 11.76
C ASP A 323 8.44 14.55 10.84
N VAL A 324 9.75 14.79 10.85
CA VAL A 324 10.40 15.91 10.15
C VAL A 324 11.64 15.44 9.44
N VAL A 325 11.83 15.90 8.20
CA VAL A 325 13.03 15.63 7.40
C VAL A 325 13.71 16.93 7.05
N LEU A 326 15.02 16.97 7.23
CA LEU A 326 15.89 18.10 6.93
C LEU A 326 16.80 17.79 5.75
N TYR A 327 16.97 18.75 4.84
CA TYR A 327 17.77 18.60 3.63
C TYR A 327 18.79 19.73 3.48
N ASP A 328 19.94 19.42 2.85
CA ASP A 328 20.99 20.41 2.50
C ASP A 328 20.70 21.18 1.18
N GLY A 329 19.68 20.76 0.41
CA GLY A 329 19.23 21.37 -0.83
C GLY A 329 17.80 20.97 -1.15
N ASP A 330 17.35 21.26 -2.37
CA ASP A 330 16.01 20.86 -2.86
C ASP A 330 15.85 19.33 -2.76
N PRO A 331 14.82 18.82 -2.09
CA PRO A 331 14.62 17.37 -1.88
C PRO A 331 14.52 16.55 -3.18
N PHE A 332 14.17 17.18 -4.30
CA PHE A 332 14.06 16.48 -5.60
C PHE A 332 15.30 16.61 -6.49
N GLU A 333 16.31 17.36 -6.04
CA GLU A 333 17.58 17.43 -6.73
C GLU A 333 18.49 16.26 -6.34
N TYR A 334 19.09 15.61 -7.34
CA TYR A 334 19.93 14.41 -7.13
C TYR A 334 21.14 14.66 -6.21
N THR A 335 21.65 15.89 -6.19
CA THR A 335 22.80 16.30 -5.37
C THR A 335 22.44 16.63 -3.93
N SER A 336 21.17 16.76 -3.61
CA SER A 336 20.69 17.05 -2.28
C SER A 336 20.63 15.78 -1.42
N HIS A 337 20.86 15.98 -0.13
CA HIS A 337 20.87 14.88 0.84
C HIS A 337 19.95 15.17 2.01
N VAL A 338 19.39 14.10 2.57
CA VAL A 338 18.77 14.16 3.88
C VAL A 338 19.87 14.33 4.92
N THR A 339 19.82 15.40 5.70
CA THR A 339 20.82 15.70 6.75
C THR A 339 20.37 15.25 8.12
N ALA A 340 19.06 15.23 8.38
CA ALA A 340 18.52 14.67 9.62
C ALA A 340 17.07 14.22 9.44
N VAL A 341 16.67 13.22 10.23
CA VAL A 341 15.30 12.73 10.30
C VAL A 341 14.86 12.66 11.77
N VAL A 342 13.68 13.19 12.03
CA VAL A 342 13.00 13.10 13.32
C VAL A 342 11.75 12.25 13.13
N VAL A 343 11.54 11.28 14.01
CA VAL A 343 10.34 10.43 14.05
C VAL A 343 9.73 10.50 15.44
N ASN A 344 8.43 10.80 15.51
CA ASN A 344 7.72 10.98 16.79
C ASN A 344 8.45 11.95 17.74
N GLY A 345 9.02 13.06 17.21
CA GLY A 345 9.74 14.07 17.97
C GLY A 345 11.15 13.66 18.44
N LYS A 346 11.68 12.51 18.00
CA LYS A 346 13.02 12.03 18.36
C LYS A 346 13.91 11.95 17.13
N LEU A 347 15.15 12.45 17.26
CA LEU A 347 16.15 12.32 16.21
C LEU A 347 16.45 10.84 15.96
N SER A 348 16.11 10.37 14.76
CA SER A 348 16.34 8.99 14.32
C SER A 348 17.60 8.84 13.49
N TYR A 349 17.88 9.84 12.64
CA TYR A 349 19.06 9.88 11.78
C TYR A 349 19.66 11.27 11.75
N GLN A 350 20.97 11.34 11.69
CA GLN A 350 21.74 12.54 11.41
C GLN A 350 22.97 12.13 10.57
N ARG A 351 23.14 12.83 9.44
CA ARG A 351 24.31 12.65 8.58
C ARG A 351 25.54 13.22 9.26
N GLU A 352 26.62 12.45 9.26
CA GLU A 352 27.94 12.87 9.76
C GLU A 352 28.65 13.87 8.82
#